data_be6309d8654d47efcc4dd0064f3e3d85
#
_entry.id   be6309d8654d47efcc4dd0064f3e3d85
#
_cell.length_a   1.000
_cell.length_b   1.000
_cell.length_c   1.000
_cell.angle_alpha   90.00
_cell.angle_beta   90.00
_cell.angle_gamma   90.00
#
_symmetry.space_group_name_H-M   'P 1'
#
loop_
_entity.id
_entity.type
_entity.pdbx_description
1 polymer ?
#
loop_
_entity_poly.entity_id
_entity_poly.type
_entity_poly.pdbx_seq_one_letter_code
_entity_poly.pdbx_strand_id
1 'polypeptide(L)'
;MSLAHLSRRHLLAGSALLAGAAALPSRLATAAAGGPQLRIAQPWEIRSTNLANSGYSFTRPGIVETLMAVDEQGRLEAALAESWSVNEDATRWRLGIRGDLVFHDGTPCTAREVAESLERLIGETLYLQRAGIAAIDVEGNDLVFSLDEPFGPFLSYLVDNSAAIVAHSSFSASGAIERPVGTGPFRLDELELPHAMRLVRHDAWRGGMGTVETVQYDAVPNGETRGNIAIAGDSDLVFNIPAPSIRRVEATGLMTIDRPVVPRVHTLMLNCAKPQFSDKRCRQAINMALDRQAIATGIMRNPALAATQYMPPVLANWHFDDIAPHAKDVAAANALLDEAGWERGADGIRMKDGVRFSGEILTFANRPELPVIATAMQAQFREIGYDLAIGVGEWTAIFEAQRDGSLDMGLTSRNLAIVPDPIGTVAADFASDTIPPGAAGTTGWKNEELRTLVARYLREADAERQAELRRGIIGIIHEEVPLIPVVWYDQIIAINKRLSGFRGDPFELRFNLQDVSLSG
;
A
#
# COMPACT_ATOMS: atom_id res chain seq x y z
N MET A 1 -22.10 51.33 39.51
CA MET A 1 -22.30 52.25 38.40
C MET A 1 -22.66 51.47 37.16
N SER A 2 -23.88 51.65 36.79
CA SER A 2 -24.61 51.48 35.52
C SER A 2 -24.21 50.37 34.54
N LEU A 3 -24.99 49.29 34.54
CA LEU A 3 -25.14 48.31 33.47
C LEU A 3 -26.02 48.93 32.36
N ALA A 4 -25.45 49.16 31.17
CA ALA A 4 -26.20 49.59 30.00
C ALA A 4 -26.84 48.36 29.32
N HIS A 5 -28.16 48.35 29.21
CA HIS A 5 -28.97 47.37 28.50
C HIS A 5 -28.72 47.47 26.98
N LEU A 6 -28.13 46.46 26.38
CA LEU A 6 -28.10 46.26 24.93
C LEU A 6 -29.42 45.63 24.47
N SER A 7 -30.20 46.38 23.71
CA SER A 7 -31.51 46.01 23.18
C SER A 7 -31.36 45.01 22.00
N ARG A 8 -32.31 44.05 21.92
CA ARG A 8 -32.42 43.03 20.86
C ARG A 8 -32.49 43.57 19.42
N ARG A 9 -32.59 44.86 19.21
CA ARG A 9 -32.63 45.49 17.88
C ARG A 9 -31.25 45.76 17.27
N HIS A 10 -30.16 45.66 18.01
CA HIS A 10 -28.79 45.88 17.50
C HIS A 10 -28.11 44.55 17.11
N LEU A 11 -28.76 43.40 17.33
CA LEU A 11 -28.25 42.08 16.93
C LEU A 11 -28.69 41.64 15.52
N LEU A 12 -29.57 42.41 14.87
CA LEU A 12 -30.09 42.06 13.53
C LEU A 12 -29.48 42.91 12.39
N ALA A 13 -28.59 43.87 12.70
CA ALA A 13 -27.96 44.71 11.70
C ALA A 13 -26.50 44.34 11.39
N GLY A 14 -25.96 43.28 12.04
CA GLY A 14 -24.57 42.81 11.86
C GLY A 14 -24.40 41.51 11.07
N SER A 15 -25.48 40.89 10.56
CA SER A 15 -25.44 39.55 9.92
C SER A 15 -25.48 39.58 8.39
N ALA A 16 -25.17 40.71 7.77
CA ALA A 16 -25.27 40.83 6.31
C ALA A 16 -23.92 41.09 5.60
N LEU A 17 -22.81 40.61 6.16
CA LEU A 17 -21.52 40.71 5.48
C LEU A 17 -20.59 39.62 6.03
N LEU A 18 -20.79 38.36 5.61
CA LEU A 18 -19.78 37.25 5.58
C LEU A 18 -20.42 36.00 4.98
N ALA A 19 -21.15 36.14 3.87
CA ALA A 19 -21.36 35.07 2.91
C ALA A 19 -20.35 35.29 1.78
N GLY A 20 -19.07 35.29 2.12
CA GLY A 20 -17.98 35.03 1.20
C GLY A 20 -17.97 33.51 0.97
N ALA A 21 -18.86 33.01 0.09
CA ALA A 21 -18.62 31.75 -0.56
C ALA A 21 -17.22 31.85 -1.17
N ALA A 22 -16.29 31.07 -0.67
CA ALA A 22 -15.10 30.72 -1.41
C ALA A 22 -15.62 29.99 -2.67
N ALA A 23 -15.96 30.76 -3.68
CA ALA A 23 -16.04 30.30 -5.04
C ALA A 23 -14.63 29.79 -5.35
N LEU A 24 -14.43 28.50 -5.26
CA LEU A 24 -13.39 27.85 -6.04
C LEU A 24 -13.52 28.45 -7.44
N PRO A 25 -12.46 29.01 -8.02
CA PRO A 25 -12.53 29.46 -9.39
C PRO A 25 -12.96 28.22 -10.19
N SER A 26 -14.21 28.19 -10.64
CA SER A 26 -14.59 27.36 -11.76
C SER A 26 -13.72 27.86 -12.91
N ARG A 27 -12.55 27.25 -13.08
CA ARG A 27 -11.82 27.32 -14.32
C ARG A 27 -12.79 26.75 -15.36
N LEU A 28 -13.54 27.63 -15.99
CA LEU A 28 -14.16 27.35 -17.26
C LEU A 28 -13.07 26.66 -18.08
N ALA A 29 -13.26 25.37 -18.30
CA ALA A 29 -12.44 24.60 -19.22
C ALA A 29 -12.53 25.36 -20.55
N THR A 30 -11.54 26.17 -20.85
CA THR A 30 -11.24 26.48 -22.24
C THR A 30 -10.96 25.12 -22.85
N ALA A 31 -11.93 24.60 -23.59
CA ALA A 31 -11.72 23.51 -24.50
C ALA A 31 -10.66 24.02 -25.49
N ALA A 32 -9.39 23.87 -25.14
CA ALA A 32 -8.32 23.86 -26.10
C ALA A 32 -8.70 22.75 -27.09
N ALA A 33 -8.59 23.01 -28.38
CA ALA A 33 -8.73 22.05 -29.44
C ALA A 33 -7.65 20.96 -29.25
N GLY A 34 -7.93 19.99 -28.41
CA GLY A 34 -7.10 18.85 -28.07
C GLY A 34 -8.01 17.64 -28.03
N GLY A 35 -7.52 16.53 -28.52
CA GLY A 35 -8.23 15.26 -28.58
C GLY A 35 -8.73 14.72 -27.24
N PRO A 36 -9.11 13.46 -27.15
CA PRO A 36 -9.77 12.86 -26.00
C PRO A 36 -8.96 13.04 -24.68
N GLN A 37 -9.56 13.75 -23.73
CA GLN A 37 -8.98 13.99 -22.40
C GLN A 37 -9.53 13.03 -21.37
N LEU A 38 -8.63 12.34 -20.66
CA LEU A 38 -8.92 11.54 -19.47
C LEU A 38 -8.75 12.38 -18.20
N ARG A 39 -9.73 12.32 -17.29
CA ARG A 39 -9.67 12.99 -15.98
C ARG A 39 -9.59 11.99 -14.86
N ILE A 40 -8.59 12.17 -13.98
CA ILE A 40 -8.32 11.29 -12.84
C ILE A 40 -8.38 12.10 -11.54
N ALA A 41 -9.19 11.66 -10.58
CA ALA A 41 -9.18 12.15 -9.21
C ALA A 41 -8.68 11.04 -8.26
N GLN A 42 -7.67 11.35 -7.45
CA GLN A 42 -7.01 10.36 -6.60
C GLN A 42 -6.58 11.01 -5.25
N PRO A 43 -6.31 10.23 -4.17
CA PRO A 43 -6.06 10.79 -2.85
C PRO A 43 -4.65 11.35 -2.62
N TRP A 44 -3.67 10.96 -3.44
CA TRP A 44 -2.25 11.19 -3.14
C TRP A 44 -1.74 12.51 -3.69
N GLU A 45 -1.24 13.37 -2.81
CA GLU A 45 -0.57 14.61 -3.20
C GLU A 45 0.77 14.32 -3.89
N ILE A 46 1.11 15.10 -4.90
CA ILE A 46 2.40 15.07 -5.60
C ILE A 46 3.38 15.92 -4.79
N ARG A 47 4.01 15.34 -3.78
CA ARG A 47 4.76 16.11 -2.78
C ARG A 47 6.03 16.76 -3.32
N SER A 48 6.68 16.13 -4.29
CA SER A 48 7.92 16.60 -4.91
C SER A 48 8.16 15.88 -6.24
N THR A 49 9.21 16.28 -6.95
CA THR A 49 9.74 15.57 -8.13
C THR A 49 10.74 14.47 -7.76
N ASN A 50 11.16 14.37 -6.50
CA ASN A 50 12.07 13.34 -6.03
C ASN A 50 11.40 11.96 -6.04
N LEU A 51 11.98 11.01 -6.80
CA LEU A 51 11.40 9.67 -6.98
C LEU A 51 11.39 8.86 -5.68
N ALA A 52 12.33 9.06 -4.78
CA ALA A 52 12.35 8.35 -3.49
C ALA A 52 11.10 8.64 -2.62
N ASN A 53 10.50 9.82 -2.77
CA ASN A 53 9.34 10.26 -1.99
C ASN A 53 8.02 10.26 -2.77
N SER A 54 8.08 10.45 -4.10
CA SER A 54 6.91 10.68 -4.95
C SER A 54 6.95 9.89 -6.27
N GLY A 55 7.83 8.90 -6.40
CA GLY A 55 8.00 8.09 -7.62
C GLY A 55 6.67 7.52 -8.14
N TYR A 56 5.81 7.05 -7.23
CA TYR A 56 4.48 6.53 -7.57
C TYR A 56 3.59 7.54 -8.33
N SER A 57 3.80 8.84 -8.13
CA SER A 57 3.05 9.87 -8.87
C SER A 57 3.44 9.94 -10.33
N PHE A 58 4.62 9.46 -10.70
CA PHE A 58 5.15 9.51 -12.05
C PHE A 58 5.15 8.14 -12.74
N THR A 59 5.30 7.05 -12.00
CA THR A 59 5.21 5.68 -12.55
C THR A 59 3.77 5.28 -12.83
N ARG A 60 2.83 5.51 -11.90
CA ARG A 60 1.44 5.10 -12.06
C ARG A 60 0.77 5.62 -13.34
N PRO A 61 0.85 6.90 -13.67
CA PRO A 61 0.27 7.41 -14.92
C PRO A 61 1.13 7.16 -16.16
N GLY A 62 2.31 6.51 -16.01
CA GLY A 62 3.16 6.12 -17.12
C GLY A 62 4.01 7.26 -17.68
N ILE A 63 4.63 8.09 -16.82
CA ILE A 63 5.64 9.08 -17.20
C ILE A 63 7.01 8.42 -17.21
N VAL A 64 7.35 7.73 -16.12
CA VAL A 64 8.62 7.03 -15.96
C VAL A 64 8.37 5.53 -15.83
N GLU A 65 9.33 4.73 -16.21
CA GLU A 65 9.26 3.27 -16.17
C GLU A 65 10.42 2.71 -15.35
N THR A 66 10.25 1.50 -14.84
CA THR A 66 11.25 0.76 -14.07
C THR A 66 11.91 -0.32 -14.92
N LEU A 67 13.03 -0.90 -14.46
CA LEU A 67 13.72 -1.97 -15.21
C LEU A 67 12.87 -3.22 -15.32
N MET A 68 12.17 -3.57 -14.25
CA MET A 68 11.29 -4.72 -14.16
C MET A 68 9.85 -4.26 -13.91
N ALA A 69 8.89 -5.10 -14.26
CA ALA A 69 7.47 -4.94 -13.96
C ALA A 69 6.91 -6.20 -13.30
N VAL A 70 5.63 -6.19 -12.97
CA VAL A 70 4.89 -7.39 -12.55
C VAL A 70 3.54 -7.47 -13.25
N ASP A 71 3.06 -8.68 -13.40
CA ASP A 71 1.70 -8.95 -13.85
C ASP A 71 0.68 -8.80 -12.69
N GLU A 72 -0.61 -9.02 -12.99
CA GLU A 72 -1.71 -8.96 -12.01
C GLU A 72 -1.59 -10.00 -10.88
N GLN A 73 -0.72 -11.00 -11.02
CA GLN A 73 -0.42 -12.03 -10.02
C GLN A 73 0.88 -11.78 -9.26
N GLY A 74 1.56 -10.65 -9.50
CA GLY A 74 2.82 -10.28 -8.86
C GLY A 74 4.04 -11.05 -9.39
N ARG A 75 3.94 -11.71 -10.54
CA ARG A 75 5.08 -12.36 -11.18
C ARG A 75 5.89 -11.33 -11.96
N LEU A 76 7.22 -11.42 -11.86
CA LEU A 76 8.13 -10.52 -12.55
C LEU A 76 7.97 -10.62 -14.07
N GLU A 77 7.92 -9.46 -14.70
CA GLU A 77 7.83 -9.26 -16.14
C GLU A 77 8.91 -8.32 -16.64
N ALA A 78 9.24 -8.48 -17.93
CA ALA A 78 10.11 -7.56 -18.65
C ALA A 78 9.47 -6.16 -18.77
N ALA A 79 10.28 -5.11 -18.53
CA ALA A 79 9.90 -3.73 -18.78
C ALA A 79 10.98 -3.02 -19.61
N LEU A 80 11.84 -2.17 -19.02
CA LEU A 80 12.99 -1.61 -19.74
C LEU A 80 14.10 -2.64 -19.93
N ALA A 81 14.22 -3.62 -19.00
CA ALA A 81 15.02 -4.82 -19.21
C ALA A 81 14.14 -5.89 -19.88
N GLU A 82 14.64 -6.52 -20.94
CA GLU A 82 13.93 -7.57 -21.70
C GLU A 82 14.42 -8.98 -21.36
N SER A 83 15.56 -9.13 -20.72
CA SER A 83 16.14 -10.39 -20.28
C SER A 83 16.99 -10.22 -19.04
N TRP A 84 17.16 -11.31 -18.28
CA TRP A 84 18.03 -11.32 -17.10
C TRP A 84 18.61 -12.70 -16.84
N SER A 85 19.74 -12.71 -16.15
CA SER A 85 20.36 -13.91 -15.60
C SER A 85 21.08 -13.57 -14.29
N VAL A 86 21.34 -14.58 -13.49
CA VAL A 86 22.02 -14.47 -12.20
C VAL A 86 23.09 -15.57 -12.11
N ASN A 87 24.19 -15.30 -11.43
CA ASN A 87 25.19 -16.29 -11.09
C ASN A 87 24.71 -17.20 -9.92
N GLU A 88 25.43 -18.29 -9.67
CA GLU A 88 25.03 -19.34 -8.71
C GLU A 88 24.84 -18.82 -7.28
N ASP A 89 25.63 -17.83 -6.85
CA ASP A 89 25.58 -17.27 -5.50
C ASP A 89 24.71 -16.02 -5.34
N ALA A 90 23.95 -15.64 -6.38
CA ALA A 90 23.07 -14.46 -6.39
C ALA A 90 23.76 -13.11 -6.07
N THR A 91 25.06 -13.00 -6.34
CA THR A 91 25.83 -11.76 -6.16
C THR A 91 26.01 -10.96 -7.44
N ARG A 92 25.77 -11.57 -8.61
CA ARG A 92 25.95 -10.92 -9.91
C ARG A 92 24.74 -11.12 -10.80
N TRP A 93 24.08 -10.02 -11.14
CA TRP A 93 22.87 -10.00 -11.98
C TRP A 93 23.18 -9.29 -13.29
N ARG A 94 22.82 -9.92 -14.42
CA ARG A 94 22.92 -9.33 -15.75
C ARG A 94 21.52 -9.07 -16.29
N LEU A 95 21.25 -7.85 -16.75
CA LEU A 95 19.99 -7.44 -17.35
C LEU A 95 20.24 -6.86 -18.73
N GLY A 96 19.64 -7.46 -19.77
CA GLY A 96 19.65 -6.94 -21.13
C GLY A 96 18.66 -5.80 -21.28
N ILE A 97 19.11 -4.62 -21.64
CA ILE A 97 18.28 -3.42 -21.83
C ILE A 97 17.74 -3.41 -23.26
N ARG A 98 16.47 -3.08 -23.44
CA ARG A 98 15.84 -2.96 -24.75
C ARG A 98 16.59 -1.92 -25.62
N GLY A 99 16.74 -2.23 -26.90
CA GLY A 99 17.48 -1.35 -27.84
C GLY A 99 16.62 -0.25 -28.49
N ASP A 100 15.30 -0.24 -28.25
CA ASP A 100 14.31 0.64 -28.89
C ASP A 100 13.79 1.76 -27.97
N LEU A 101 14.46 2.02 -26.85
CA LEU A 101 14.02 2.98 -25.85
C LEU A 101 14.44 4.41 -26.20
N VAL A 102 13.49 5.35 -26.04
CA VAL A 102 13.69 6.78 -26.24
C VAL A 102 13.06 7.55 -25.09
N PHE A 103 13.79 8.51 -24.52
CA PHE A 103 13.24 9.42 -23.53
C PHE A 103 12.30 10.46 -24.16
N HIS A 104 11.47 11.09 -23.35
CA HIS A 104 10.52 12.13 -23.76
C HIS A 104 11.17 13.37 -24.40
N ASP A 105 12.45 13.60 -24.16
CA ASP A 105 13.23 14.67 -24.78
C ASP A 105 13.86 14.27 -26.12
N GLY A 106 13.63 13.04 -26.58
CA GLY A 106 14.12 12.49 -27.84
C GLY A 106 15.51 11.87 -27.76
N THR A 107 16.15 11.87 -26.58
CA THR A 107 17.46 11.21 -26.41
C THR A 107 17.30 9.69 -26.31
N PRO A 108 18.23 8.88 -26.85
CA PRO A 108 18.21 7.43 -26.66
C PRO A 108 18.33 7.04 -25.18
N CYS A 109 17.61 5.99 -24.77
CA CYS A 109 17.76 5.40 -23.44
C CYS A 109 18.48 4.06 -23.57
N THR A 110 19.81 4.08 -23.54
CA THR A 110 20.65 2.89 -23.62
C THR A 110 21.03 2.38 -22.23
N ALA A 111 21.74 1.24 -22.16
CA ALA A 111 22.24 0.70 -20.89
C ALA A 111 23.11 1.73 -20.12
N ARG A 112 23.81 2.61 -20.82
CA ARG A 112 24.61 3.67 -20.18
C ARG A 112 23.74 4.69 -19.46
N GLU A 113 22.70 5.23 -20.12
CA GLU A 113 21.80 6.21 -19.53
C GLU A 113 21.02 5.62 -18.37
N VAL A 114 20.65 4.33 -18.47
CA VAL A 114 20.02 3.59 -17.37
C VAL A 114 20.96 3.47 -16.18
N ALA A 115 22.23 3.09 -16.39
CA ALA A 115 23.24 3.03 -15.33
C ALA A 115 23.42 4.39 -14.65
N GLU A 116 23.61 5.47 -15.44
CA GLU A 116 23.76 6.84 -14.90
C GLU A 116 22.54 7.29 -14.08
N SER A 117 21.31 6.94 -14.50
CA SER A 117 20.10 7.23 -13.75
C SER A 117 20.09 6.51 -12.41
N LEU A 118 20.37 5.21 -12.39
CA LEU A 118 20.39 4.41 -11.15
C LEU A 118 21.50 4.84 -10.19
N GLU A 119 22.71 5.09 -10.67
CA GLU A 119 23.84 5.54 -9.84
C GLU A 119 23.53 6.83 -9.08
N ARG A 120 22.76 7.75 -9.69
CA ARG A 120 22.28 8.97 -9.03
C ARG A 120 21.21 8.70 -7.98
N LEU A 121 20.40 7.65 -8.16
CA LEU A 121 19.25 7.34 -7.30
C LEU A 121 19.60 6.40 -6.14
N ILE A 122 20.63 5.55 -6.27
CA ILE A 122 21.00 4.54 -5.26
C ILE A 122 21.16 5.17 -3.87
N GLY A 123 21.81 6.33 -3.77
CA GLY A 123 22.05 7.03 -2.50
C GLY A 123 20.78 7.54 -1.81
N GLU A 124 19.68 7.71 -2.55
CA GLU A 124 18.42 8.26 -2.05
C GLU A 124 17.31 7.20 -1.90
N THR A 125 17.45 6.05 -2.57
CA THR A 125 16.43 5.01 -2.68
C THR A 125 16.65 3.89 -1.68
N LEU A 126 15.79 3.80 -0.66
CA LEU A 126 15.90 2.81 0.42
C LEU A 126 15.97 1.36 -0.09
N TYR A 127 15.20 1.01 -1.12
CA TYR A 127 15.15 -0.35 -1.65
C TYR A 127 16.43 -0.72 -2.41
N LEU A 128 16.98 0.17 -3.24
CA LEU A 128 18.25 -0.07 -3.90
C LEU A 128 19.42 -0.14 -2.91
N GLN A 129 19.40 0.68 -1.85
CA GLN A 129 20.38 0.59 -0.77
C GLN A 129 20.33 -0.77 -0.06
N ARG A 130 19.12 -1.29 0.21
CA ARG A 130 18.95 -2.62 0.83
C ARG A 130 19.41 -3.77 -0.07
N ALA A 131 19.40 -3.59 -1.37
CA ALA A 131 19.92 -4.58 -2.32
C ALA A 131 21.45 -4.70 -2.27
N GLY A 132 22.15 -3.75 -1.63
CA GLY A 132 23.62 -3.80 -1.49
C GLY A 132 24.36 -3.74 -2.81
N ILE A 133 23.97 -2.83 -3.72
CA ILE A 133 24.59 -2.68 -5.03
C ILE A 133 25.98 -2.06 -4.84
N ALA A 134 27.02 -2.86 -5.07
CA ALA A 134 28.44 -2.44 -5.01
C ALA A 134 28.89 -1.75 -6.30
N ALA A 135 28.42 -2.22 -7.46
CA ALA A 135 28.77 -1.66 -8.77
C ALA A 135 27.67 -1.93 -9.82
N ILE A 136 27.60 -1.03 -10.81
CA ILE A 136 26.81 -1.22 -12.03
C ILE A 136 27.78 -1.06 -13.21
N ASP A 137 28.06 -2.14 -13.92
CA ASP A 137 28.89 -2.15 -15.11
C ASP A 137 28.02 -2.19 -16.37
N VAL A 138 28.48 -1.55 -17.45
CA VAL A 138 27.83 -1.58 -18.76
C VAL A 138 28.65 -2.44 -19.71
N GLU A 139 28.09 -3.56 -20.15
CA GLU A 139 28.69 -4.50 -21.09
C GLU A 139 27.86 -4.58 -22.39
N GLY A 140 28.14 -3.70 -23.35
CA GLY A 140 27.35 -3.56 -24.58
C GLY A 140 25.97 -2.96 -24.26
N ASN A 141 24.92 -3.73 -24.43
CA ASN A 141 23.54 -3.32 -24.07
C ASN A 141 23.06 -3.95 -22.76
N ASP A 142 23.94 -4.60 -22.02
CA ASP A 142 23.63 -5.21 -20.74
C ASP A 142 24.10 -4.34 -19.58
N LEU A 143 23.33 -4.33 -18.50
CA LEU A 143 23.74 -3.90 -17.17
C LEU A 143 24.18 -5.12 -16.37
N VAL A 144 25.31 -5.03 -15.70
CA VAL A 144 25.79 -6.04 -14.77
C VAL A 144 25.89 -5.43 -13.39
N PHE A 145 24.99 -5.85 -12.51
CA PHE A 145 24.99 -5.46 -11.11
C PHE A 145 25.85 -6.43 -10.32
N SER A 146 26.79 -5.89 -9.55
CA SER A 146 27.54 -6.61 -8.54
C SER A 146 27.02 -6.21 -7.16
N LEU A 147 26.66 -7.19 -6.32
CA LEU A 147 26.12 -6.97 -4.99
C LEU A 147 27.17 -7.32 -3.92
N ASP A 148 27.14 -6.62 -2.78
CA ASP A 148 28.03 -6.87 -1.64
C ASP A 148 27.81 -8.26 -1.04
N GLU A 149 26.57 -8.75 -1.04
CA GLU A 149 26.17 -10.07 -0.53
C GLU A 149 25.11 -10.71 -1.45
N PRO A 150 24.93 -12.04 -1.40
CA PRO A 150 23.84 -12.73 -2.09
C PRO A 150 22.48 -12.10 -1.80
N PHE A 151 21.72 -11.74 -2.86
CA PHE A 151 20.38 -11.17 -2.71
C PHE A 151 19.42 -11.68 -3.78
N GLY A 152 18.71 -12.77 -3.47
CA GLY A 152 17.77 -13.44 -4.39
C GLY A 152 16.59 -12.57 -4.84
N PRO A 153 15.96 -11.73 -3.99
CA PRO A 153 14.85 -10.87 -4.38
C PRO A 153 15.23 -9.64 -5.23
N PHE A 154 16.46 -9.52 -5.72
CA PHE A 154 17.00 -8.31 -6.37
C PHE A 154 16.10 -7.74 -7.47
N LEU A 155 15.59 -8.57 -8.37
CA LEU A 155 14.74 -8.11 -9.48
C LEU A 155 13.42 -7.48 -8.99
N SER A 156 12.86 -7.96 -7.89
CA SER A 156 11.65 -7.37 -7.29
C SER A 156 11.88 -5.94 -6.79
N TYR A 157 13.10 -5.62 -6.39
CA TYR A 157 13.49 -4.29 -5.94
C TYR A 157 13.66 -3.31 -7.09
N LEU A 158 13.89 -3.81 -8.31
CA LEU A 158 13.92 -3.00 -9.54
C LEU A 158 12.53 -2.68 -10.11
N VAL A 159 11.45 -3.11 -9.47
CA VAL A 159 10.06 -2.72 -9.74
C VAL A 159 9.66 -1.49 -8.93
N ASP A 160 10.41 -1.16 -7.88
CA ASP A 160 10.07 -0.04 -6.98
C ASP A 160 10.01 1.30 -7.73
N ASN A 161 8.99 2.08 -7.42
CA ASN A 161 8.75 3.37 -8.05
C ASN A 161 9.92 4.36 -7.91
N SER A 162 10.70 4.23 -6.84
CA SER A 162 11.87 5.08 -6.60
C SER A 162 13.10 4.67 -7.44
N ALA A 163 13.06 3.48 -8.05
CA ALA A 163 14.08 2.99 -8.97
C ALA A 163 13.74 3.25 -10.46
N ALA A 164 12.74 4.11 -10.73
CA ALA A 164 12.33 4.44 -12.08
C ALA A 164 13.42 5.24 -12.82
N ILE A 165 13.54 4.98 -14.11
CA ILE A 165 14.59 5.55 -14.97
C ILE A 165 14.17 6.90 -15.50
N VAL A 166 15.07 7.88 -15.39
CA VAL A 166 14.90 9.25 -15.89
C VAL A 166 16.12 9.69 -16.71
N ALA A 167 15.88 10.52 -17.72
CA ALA A 167 16.92 11.10 -18.55
C ALA A 167 17.86 12.01 -17.74
N HIS A 168 19.06 12.21 -18.24
CA HIS A 168 20.03 13.17 -17.68
C HIS A 168 19.44 14.58 -17.58
N SER A 169 18.63 14.99 -18.55
CA SER A 169 17.91 16.29 -18.57
C SER A 169 16.91 16.49 -17.43
N SER A 170 16.57 15.44 -16.69
CA SER A 170 15.72 15.54 -15.50
C SER A 170 16.40 16.21 -14.31
N PHE A 171 17.74 16.18 -14.27
CA PHE A 171 18.52 16.59 -13.11
C PHE A 171 19.01 18.05 -13.24
N SER A 172 18.94 18.78 -12.15
CA SER A 172 19.59 20.08 -12.00
C SER A 172 21.10 19.97 -11.85
N ALA A 173 21.79 21.08 -11.88
CA ALA A 173 23.21 21.14 -11.58
C ALA A 173 23.57 20.67 -10.15
N SER A 174 22.63 20.70 -9.22
CA SER A 174 22.79 20.17 -7.85
C SER A 174 22.52 18.67 -7.74
N GLY A 175 22.07 18.00 -8.81
CA GLY A 175 21.71 16.59 -8.82
C GLY A 175 20.26 16.29 -8.44
N ALA A 176 19.46 17.29 -8.06
CA ALA A 176 18.06 17.08 -7.77
C ALA A 176 17.23 16.91 -9.05
N ILE A 177 16.19 16.09 -9.02
CA ILE A 177 15.24 15.97 -10.14
C ILE A 177 14.34 17.21 -10.14
N GLU A 178 14.46 18.04 -11.19
CA GLU A 178 13.59 19.22 -11.39
C GLU A 178 12.31 18.86 -12.13
N ARG A 179 12.42 18.01 -13.15
CA ARG A 179 11.30 17.58 -13.98
C ARG A 179 11.55 16.15 -14.47
N PRO A 180 10.74 15.17 -14.07
CA PRO A 180 10.90 13.80 -14.55
C PRO A 180 10.70 13.70 -16.08
N VAL A 181 11.72 13.26 -16.79
CA VAL A 181 11.75 12.96 -18.22
C VAL A 181 11.98 11.47 -18.35
N GLY A 182 10.94 10.70 -18.61
CA GLY A 182 10.98 9.24 -18.66
C GLY A 182 10.89 8.69 -20.08
N THR A 183 10.57 7.41 -20.15
CA THR A 183 10.40 6.63 -21.39
C THR A 183 8.96 6.18 -21.60
N GLY A 184 8.05 6.55 -20.70
CA GLY A 184 6.69 6.01 -20.64
C GLY A 184 5.74 6.51 -21.73
N PRO A 185 4.50 5.98 -21.78
CA PRO A 185 3.49 6.32 -22.78
C PRO A 185 2.97 7.76 -22.70
N PHE A 186 3.16 8.43 -21.57
CA PHE A 186 2.77 9.82 -21.38
C PHE A 186 3.95 10.65 -20.88
N ARG A 187 4.08 11.87 -21.37
CA ARG A 187 5.07 12.84 -20.90
C ARG A 187 4.42 13.92 -20.06
N LEU A 188 5.15 14.41 -19.07
CA LEU A 188 4.72 15.51 -18.23
C LEU A 188 4.66 16.80 -19.07
N ASP A 189 3.52 17.50 -19.04
CA ASP A 189 3.31 18.79 -19.72
C ASP A 189 3.29 19.94 -18.70
N GLU A 190 2.42 19.86 -17.70
CA GLU A 190 2.33 20.83 -16.60
C GLU A 190 2.39 20.12 -15.25
N LEU A 191 2.98 20.78 -14.24
CA LEU A 191 3.06 20.27 -12.88
C LEU A 191 2.75 21.40 -11.90
N GLU A 192 1.70 21.21 -11.08
CA GLU A 192 1.27 22.13 -10.02
C GLU A 192 1.32 21.41 -8.67
N LEU A 193 2.49 21.48 -8.02
CA LEU A 193 2.67 20.84 -6.72
C LEU A 193 1.84 21.54 -5.62
N PRO A 194 1.23 20.79 -4.69
CA PRO A 194 1.14 19.34 -4.64
C PRO A 194 -0.13 18.78 -5.29
N HIS A 195 -0.86 19.55 -6.08
CA HIS A 195 -2.29 19.38 -6.38
C HIS A 195 -2.60 18.69 -7.70
N ALA A 196 -1.82 18.98 -8.77
CA ALA A 196 -2.21 18.54 -10.10
C ALA A 196 -1.03 18.36 -11.06
N MET A 197 -1.26 17.59 -12.11
CA MET A 197 -0.40 17.57 -13.29
C MET A 197 -1.21 17.30 -14.56
N ARG A 198 -0.72 17.82 -15.67
CA ARG A 198 -1.23 17.54 -17.00
C ARG A 198 -0.20 16.73 -17.78
N LEU A 199 -0.68 15.68 -18.44
CA LEU A 199 0.15 14.81 -19.26
C LEU A 199 -0.35 14.86 -20.69
N VAL A 200 0.57 14.60 -21.63
CA VAL A 200 0.27 14.44 -23.04
C VAL A 200 0.88 13.14 -23.54
N ARG A 201 0.22 12.52 -24.50
CA ARG A 201 0.66 11.27 -25.11
C ARG A 201 2.08 11.40 -25.68
N HIS A 202 2.87 10.35 -25.54
CA HIS A 202 4.19 10.20 -26.14
C HIS A 202 4.09 9.32 -27.40
N ASP A 203 3.96 9.95 -28.56
CA ASP A 203 3.70 9.23 -29.82
C ASP A 203 4.87 8.32 -30.27
N ALA A 204 6.08 8.55 -29.74
CA ALA A 204 7.23 7.69 -29.98
C ALA A 204 7.37 6.52 -29.00
N TRP A 205 6.40 6.35 -28.10
CA TRP A 205 6.41 5.21 -27.19
C TRP A 205 6.28 3.88 -27.94
N ARG A 206 7.05 2.87 -27.52
CA ARG A 206 7.23 1.57 -28.20
C ARG A 206 5.99 0.67 -28.26
N GLY A 207 5.00 0.90 -27.40
CA GLY A 207 3.79 0.08 -27.33
C GLY A 207 2.61 0.63 -28.11
N GLY A 208 1.52 -0.14 -28.11
CA GLY A 208 0.24 0.34 -28.63
C GLY A 208 -0.39 1.37 -27.71
N MET A 209 -1.15 2.31 -28.29
CA MET A 209 -1.84 3.36 -27.55
C MET A 209 -3.34 3.32 -27.84
N GLY A 210 -4.13 3.48 -26.77
CA GLY A 210 -5.56 3.77 -26.87
C GLY A 210 -5.85 5.17 -27.43
N THR A 211 -7.04 5.69 -27.17
CA THR A 211 -7.45 6.98 -27.75
C THR A 211 -7.13 8.19 -26.89
N VAL A 212 -6.62 8.00 -25.67
CA VAL A 212 -6.29 9.11 -24.74
C VAL A 212 -5.12 9.92 -25.27
N GLU A 213 -5.33 11.22 -25.47
CA GLU A 213 -4.29 12.16 -25.92
C GLU A 213 -3.72 12.99 -24.76
N THR A 214 -4.58 13.35 -23.80
CA THR A 214 -4.18 14.14 -22.63
C THR A 214 -4.77 13.53 -21.36
N VAL A 215 -4.06 13.70 -20.24
CA VAL A 215 -4.51 13.26 -18.91
C VAL A 215 -4.46 14.46 -17.97
N GLN A 216 -5.59 14.76 -17.34
CA GLN A 216 -5.65 15.64 -16.17
C GLN A 216 -5.66 14.78 -14.92
N TYR A 217 -4.67 14.95 -14.06
CA TYR A 217 -4.46 14.17 -12.84
C TYR A 217 -4.54 15.10 -11.63
N ASP A 218 -5.56 14.95 -10.81
CA ASP A 218 -5.86 15.82 -9.68
C ASP A 218 -5.73 15.07 -8.36
N ALA A 219 -4.99 15.65 -7.41
CA ALA A 219 -4.92 15.17 -6.04
C ALA A 219 -6.10 15.74 -5.23
N VAL A 220 -6.95 14.86 -4.74
CA VAL A 220 -8.15 15.18 -3.94
C VAL A 220 -8.09 14.36 -2.64
N PRO A 221 -7.41 14.81 -1.57
CA PRO A 221 -7.18 14.03 -0.36
C PRO A 221 -8.46 13.64 0.38
N ASN A 222 -9.51 14.47 0.34
CA ASN A 222 -10.76 14.21 1.04
C ASN A 222 -11.61 13.15 0.33
N GLY A 223 -11.94 12.05 1.02
CA GLY A 223 -12.69 10.92 0.46
C GLY A 223 -14.13 11.27 0.06
N GLU A 224 -14.84 12.07 0.86
CA GLU A 224 -16.20 12.50 0.55
C GLU A 224 -16.25 13.38 -0.71
N THR A 225 -15.24 14.25 -0.87
CA THR A 225 -15.09 15.04 -2.10
C THR A 225 -14.90 14.13 -3.31
N ARG A 226 -14.05 13.09 -3.22
CA ARG A 226 -13.89 12.10 -4.31
C ARG A 226 -15.20 11.35 -4.58
N GLY A 227 -15.93 10.95 -3.53
CA GLY A 227 -17.26 10.36 -3.68
C GLY A 227 -18.23 11.25 -4.45
N ASN A 228 -18.24 12.55 -4.16
CA ASN A 228 -19.09 13.53 -4.85
C ASN A 228 -18.66 13.77 -6.31
N ILE A 229 -17.35 13.81 -6.60
CA ILE A 229 -16.80 13.86 -7.97
C ILE A 229 -17.27 12.66 -8.78
N ALA A 230 -17.22 11.44 -8.20
CA ALA A 230 -17.70 10.23 -8.85
C ALA A 230 -19.22 10.27 -9.11
N ILE A 231 -20.03 10.80 -8.17
CA ILE A 231 -21.47 10.97 -8.32
C ILE A 231 -21.79 11.96 -9.44
N ALA A 232 -21.06 13.07 -9.53
CA ALA A 232 -21.25 14.10 -10.55
C ALA A 232 -20.75 13.67 -11.95
N GLY A 233 -19.83 12.69 -12.02
CA GLY A 233 -19.17 12.29 -13.28
C GLY A 233 -18.11 13.30 -13.75
N ASP A 234 -17.59 14.14 -12.84
CA ASP A 234 -16.62 15.19 -13.15
C ASP A 234 -15.22 14.65 -13.50
N SER A 235 -14.92 13.42 -13.09
CA SER A 235 -13.71 12.69 -13.46
C SER A 235 -14.05 11.31 -14.00
N ASP A 236 -13.18 10.76 -14.83
CA ASP A 236 -13.37 9.47 -15.49
C ASP A 236 -12.93 8.30 -14.64
N LEU A 237 -11.86 8.51 -13.86
CA LEU A 237 -11.35 7.58 -12.87
C LEU A 237 -11.30 8.28 -11.52
N VAL A 238 -11.95 7.70 -10.51
CA VAL A 238 -11.91 8.22 -9.14
C VAL A 238 -11.47 7.13 -8.20
N PHE A 239 -10.25 7.27 -7.67
CA PHE A 239 -9.64 6.26 -6.81
C PHE A 239 -10.02 6.44 -5.34
N ASN A 240 -10.12 5.33 -4.61
CA ASN A 240 -10.34 5.27 -3.17
C ASN A 240 -11.58 6.08 -2.72
N ILE A 241 -12.71 5.88 -3.40
CA ILE A 241 -13.99 6.44 -2.91
C ILE A 241 -14.39 5.70 -1.63
N PRO A 242 -15.06 6.38 -0.67
CA PRO A 242 -15.53 5.72 0.55
C PRO A 242 -16.54 4.62 0.24
N ALA A 243 -16.43 3.47 0.90
CA ALA A 243 -17.37 2.35 0.73
C ALA A 243 -18.86 2.74 0.91
N PRO A 244 -19.25 3.65 1.84
CA PRO A 244 -20.62 4.15 1.93
C PRO A 244 -21.12 4.88 0.67
N SER A 245 -20.23 5.46 -0.15
CA SER A 245 -20.59 6.20 -1.36
C SER A 245 -20.92 5.29 -2.54
N ILE A 246 -20.52 4.02 -2.53
CA ILE A 246 -20.67 3.07 -3.66
C ILE A 246 -22.08 3.08 -4.22
N ARG A 247 -23.11 2.86 -3.37
CA ARG A 247 -24.51 2.79 -3.82
C ARG A 247 -25.00 4.07 -4.48
N ARG A 248 -24.52 5.23 -4.00
CA ARG A 248 -24.89 6.53 -4.57
C ARG A 248 -24.22 6.72 -5.94
N VAL A 249 -22.97 6.31 -6.08
CA VAL A 249 -22.24 6.36 -7.34
C VAL A 249 -22.90 5.44 -8.39
N GLU A 250 -23.18 4.18 -8.03
CA GLU A 250 -23.85 3.22 -8.92
C GLU A 250 -25.24 3.68 -9.35
N ALA A 251 -26.01 4.30 -8.46
CA ALA A 251 -27.35 4.81 -8.74
C ALA A 251 -27.38 5.92 -9.79
N THR A 252 -26.26 6.61 -10.06
CA THR A 252 -26.19 7.60 -11.15
C THR A 252 -26.25 6.98 -12.53
N GLY A 253 -25.86 5.70 -12.64
CA GLY A 253 -25.73 5.00 -13.92
C GLY A 253 -24.53 5.45 -14.77
N LEU A 254 -23.72 6.43 -14.31
CA LEU A 254 -22.56 6.98 -15.03
C LEU A 254 -21.30 6.15 -14.85
N MET A 255 -21.13 5.57 -13.67
CA MET A 255 -19.93 4.86 -13.23
C MET A 255 -20.17 3.37 -13.03
N THR A 256 -19.12 2.58 -13.17
CA THR A 256 -18.97 1.23 -12.63
C THR A 256 -17.97 1.26 -11.48
N ILE A 257 -18.04 0.27 -10.59
CA ILE A 257 -17.10 0.14 -9.46
C ILE A 257 -16.20 -1.07 -9.69
N ASP A 258 -14.90 -0.84 -9.67
CA ASP A 258 -13.87 -1.87 -9.61
C ASP A 258 -13.26 -1.94 -8.20
N ARG A 259 -12.96 -3.14 -7.73
CA ARG A 259 -12.48 -3.38 -6.35
C ARG A 259 -11.36 -4.42 -6.30
N PRO A 260 -10.21 -4.16 -6.92
CA PRO A 260 -9.08 -5.07 -6.82
C PRO A 260 -8.63 -5.20 -5.36
N VAL A 261 -8.41 -6.44 -4.92
CA VAL A 261 -7.73 -6.71 -3.65
C VAL A 261 -6.26 -6.33 -3.83
N VAL A 262 -5.76 -5.49 -2.93
CA VAL A 262 -4.37 -5.02 -2.97
C VAL A 262 -3.53 -5.74 -1.90
N PRO A 263 -2.18 -5.75 -1.99
CA PRO A 263 -1.30 -6.41 -1.04
C PRO A 263 -1.25 -5.65 0.31
N ARG A 264 -2.41 -5.56 0.95
CA ARG A 264 -2.60 -4.86 2.23
C ARG A 264 -3.55 -5.64 3.11
N VAL A 265 -3.26 -5.65 4.40
CA VAL A 265 -4.08 -6.34 5.42
C VAL A 265 -4.26 -5.43 6.64
N HIS A 266 -5.47 -5.38 7.18
CA HIS A 266 -5.68 -4.84 8.52
C HIS A 266 -5.28 -5.91 9.52
N THR A 267 -4.35 -5.58 10.40
CA THR A 267 -3.76 -6.49 11.37
C THR A 267 -3.97 -6.00 12.80
N LEU A 268 -4.23 -6.95 13.68
CA LEU A 268 -4.15 -6.75 15.12
C LEU A 268 -2.74 -7.16 15.58
N MET A 269 -1.91 -6.19 15.91
CA MET A 269 -0.60 -6.36 16.53
C MET A 269 -0.79 -6.75 17.99
N LEU A 270 0.04 -7.65 18.49
CA LEU A 270 0.04 -8.12 19.86
C LEU A 270 1.40 -7.86 20.52
N ASN A 271 1.40 -7.37 21.75
CA ASN A 271 2.63 -7.34 22.56
C ASN A 271 2.83 -8.70 23.25
N CYS A 272 3.55 -9.60 22.59
CA CYS A 272 3.81 -10.95 23.08
C CYS A 272 4.67 -11.01 24.36
N ALA A 273 5.23 -9.89 24.84
CA ALA A 273 5.87 -9.82 26.16
C ALA A 273 4.86 -9.70 27.31
N LYS A 274 3.60 -9.36 27.02
CA LYS A 274 2.53 -9.27 28.03
C LYS A 274 2.01 -10.66 28.40
N PRO A 275 1.64 -10.92 29.67
CA PRO A 275 1.12 -12.22 30.10
C PRO A 275 -0.08 -12.73 29.29
N GLN A 276 -0.93 -11.82 28.79
CA GLN A 276 -2.11 -12.12 27.97
C GLN A 276 -1.76 -12.70 26.59
N PHE A 277 -0.53 -12.47 26.09
CA PHE A 277 -0.14 -12.84 24.71
C PHE A 277 1.16 -13.63 24.63
N SER A 278 1.86 -13.85 25.75
CA SER A 278 3.13 -14.61 25.79
C SER A 278 2.92 -16.09 25.45
N ASP A 279 1.80 -16.68 25.88
CA ASP A 279 1.43 -18.06 25.54
C ASP A 279 0.73 -18.11 24.16
N LYS A 280 1.23 -18.98 23.26
CA LYS A 280 0.63 -19.20 21.93
C LYS A 280 -0.86 -19.52 22.00
N ARG A 281 -1.31 -20.31 22.99
CA ARG A 281 -2.72 -20.69 23.18
C ARG A 281 -3.61 -19.46 23.37
N CYS A 282 -3.13 -18.45 24.09
CA CYS A 282 -3.87 -17.20 24.28
C CYS A 282 -4.00 -16.41 22.97
N ARG A 283 -2.94 -16.34 22.15
CA ARG A 283 -2.97 -15.68 20.85
C ARG A 283 -3.91 -16.41 19.89
N GLN A 284 -3.85 -17.73 19.87
CA GLN A 284 -4.77 -18.56 19.07
C GLN A 284 -6.23 -18.39 19.53
N ALA A 285 -6.50 -18.32 20.83
CA ALA A 285 -7.83 -18.08 21.36
C ALA A 285 -8.41 -16.73 20.93
N ILE A 286 -7.63 -15.65 20.99
CA ILE A 286 -8.01 -14.33 20.49
C ILE A 286 -8.27 -14.38 18.98
N ASN A 287 -7.41 -15.08 18.23
CA ASN A 287 -7.58 -15.26 16.79
C ASN A 287 -8.86 -16.03 16.43
N MET A 288 -9.22 -17.08 17.18
CA MET A 288 -10.45 -17.85 17.03
C MET A 288 -11.71 -17.12 17.49
N ALA A 289 -11.59 -16.14 18.38
CA ALA A 289 -12.75 -15.32 18.80
C ALA A 289 -13.18 -14.34 17.70
N LEU A 290 -12.31 -14.05 16.72
CA LEU A 290 -12.54 -13.01 15.72
C LEU A 290 -13.46 -13.50 14.58
N ASP A 291 -14.59 -12.83 14.39
CA ASP A 291 -15.50 -13.02 13.26
C ASP A 291 -15.11 -12.15 12.07
N ARG A 292 -14.14 -12.62 11.31
CA ARG A 292 -13.63 -11.94 10.12
C ARG A 292 -14.70 -11.76 9.05
N GLN A 293 -15.56 -12.76 8.89
CA GLN A 293 -16.62 -12.73 7.89
C GLN A 293 -17.66 -11.64 8.20
N ALA A 294 -18.03 -11.48 9.46
CA ALA A 294 -18.93 -10.42 9.89
C ALA A 294 -18.30 -9.02 9.68
N ILE A 295 -17.00 -8.87 9.98
CA ILE A 295 -16.26 -7.62 9.77
C ILE A 295 -16.17 -7.31 8.27
N ALA A 296 -15.76 -8.26 7.44
CA ALA A 296 -15.62 -8.09 5.99
C ALA A 296 -16.98 -7.73 5.33
N THR A 297 -18.05 -8.42 5.72
CA THR A 297 -19.38 -8.18 5.15
C THR A 297 -20.01 -6.89 5.66
N GLY A 298 -19.98 -6.68 6.99
CA GLY A 298 -20.71 -5.58 7.65
C GLY A 298 -19.99 -4.23 7.55
N ILE A 299 -18.67 -4.22 7.75
CA ILE A 299 -17.87 -3.01 7.81
C ILE A 299 -17.23 -2.71 6.45
N MET A 300 -16.48 -3.67 5.90
CA MET A 300 -15.77 -3.47 4.61
C MET A 300 -16.72 -3.56 3.41
N ARG A 301 -17.93 -4.09 3.58
CA ARG A 301 -18.93 -4.30 2.52
C ARG A 301 -18.39 -5.16 1.35
N ASN A 302 -17.50 -6.08 1.69
CA ASN A 302 -16.94 -7.05 0.76
C ASN A 302 -16.59 -8.34 1.51
N PRO A 303 -17.43 -9.41 1.42
CA PRO A 303 -17.19 -10.66 2.14
C PRO A 303 -15.89 -11.37 1.73
N ALA A 304 -15.37 -11.11 0.52
CA ALA A 304 -14.11 -11.70 0.04
C ALA A 304 -12.87 -11.17 0.78
N LEU A 305 -13.00 -10.11 1.59
CA LEU A 305 -11.89 -9.55 2.35
C LEU A 305 -11.64 -10.23 3.70
N ALA A 306 -12.45 -11.21 4.11
CA ALA A 306 -12.19 -11.96 5.34
C ALA A 306 -10.82 -12.65 5.27
N ALA A 307 -9.85 -12.20 6.08
CA ALA A 307 -8.48 -12.68 5.95
C ALA A 307 -8.34 -14.10 6.50
N THR A 308 -8.00 -15.05 5.63
CA THR A 308 -7.71 -16.44 6.01
C THR A 308 -6.25 -16.63 6.40
N GLN A 309 -5.37 -15.78 5.91
CA GLN A 309 -3.93 -15.78 6.12
C GLN A 309 -3.40 -14.34 6.22
N TYR A 310 -2.15 -14.18 6.59
CA TYR A 310 -1.48 -12.89 6.61
C TYR A 310 -1.33 -12.30 5.20
N MET A 311 -0.95 -13.11 4.23
CA MET A 311 -0.80 -12.71 2.83
C MET A 311 -2.13 -12.83 2.07
N PRO A 312 -2.59 -11.78 1.37
CA PRO A 312 -3.78 -11.84 0.53
C PRO A 312 -3.53 -12.65 -0.77
N PRO A 313 -4.59 -13.15 -1.43
CA PRO A 313 -4.46 -13.97 -2.65
C PRO A 313 -3.75 -13.28 -3.81
N VAL A 314 -3.73 -11.95 -3.87
CA VAL A 314 -3.00 -11.18 -4.88
C VAL A 314 -1.48 -11.42 -4.81
N LEU A 315 -0.96 -11.75 -3.64
CA LEU A 315 0.42 -12.21 -3.45
C LEU A 315 0.50 -13.73 -3.68
N ALA A 316 0.19 -14.18 -4.89
CA ALA A 316 -0.02 -15.59 -5.23
C ALA A 316 1.16 -16.51 -4.84
N ASN A 317 2.40 -16.00 -4.91
CA ASN A 317 3.60 -16.77 -4.51
C ASN A 317 3.75 -16.91 -2.98
N TRP A 318 2.98 -16.14 -2.19
CA TRP A 318 3.03 -16.11 -0.72
C TRP A 318 1.71 -16.51 -0.06
N HIS A 319 0.65 -16.69 -0.84
CA HIS A 319 -0.64 -17.19 -0.38
C HIS A 319 -0.75 -18.70 -0.67
N PHE A 320 -1.20 -19.47 0.31
CA PHE A 320 -1.28 -20.93 0.20
C PHE A 320 -2.70 -21.41 0.50
N ASP A 321 -3.46 -21.77 -0.53
CA ASP A 321 -4.87 -22.19 -0.41
C ASP A 321 -5.07 -23.46 0.44
N ASP A 322 -4.04 -24.28 0.62
CA ASP A 322 -4.06 -25.48 1.43
C ASP A 322 -3.75 -25.26 2.91
N ILE A 323 -3.43 -24.03 3.32
CA ILE A 323 -3.38 -23.65 4.75
C ILE A 323 -4.80 -23.40 5.24
N ALA A 324 -5.27 -24.27 6.15
CA ALA A 324 -6.61 -24.14 6.70
C ALA A 324 -6.79 -22.80 7.44
N PRO A 325 -7.82 -21.99 7.13
CA PRO A 325 -8.05 -20.74 7.83
C PRO A 325 -8.40 -20.96 9.29
N HIS A 326 -7.97 -20.05 10.16
CA HIS A 326 -8.47 -20.01 11.53
C HIS A 326 -9.96 -19.58 11.51
N ALA A 327 -10.85 -20.54 11.64
CA ALA A 327 -12.28 -20.27 11.74
C ALA A 327 -12.63 -19.65 13.10
N LYS A 328 -13.71 -18.85 13.15
CA LYS A 328 -14.30 -18.44 14.42
C LYS A 328 -14.79 -19.67 15.16
N ASP A 329 -14.24 -19.90 16.34
CA ASP A 329 -14.69 -20.95 17.28
C ASP A 329 -14.51 -20.47 18.72
N VAL A 330 -15.57 -19.90 19.28
CA VAL A 330 -15.57 -19.36 20.64
C VAL A 330 -15.43 -20.48 21.68
N ALA A 331 -15.93 -21.69 21.38
CA ALA A 331 -15.84 -22.83 22.32
C ALA A 331 -14.38 -23.32 22.41
N ALA A 332 -13.72 -23.54 21.26
CA ALA A 332 -12.30 -23.91 21.23
C ALA A 332 -11.42 -22.81 21.83
N ALA A 333 -11.70 -21.52 21.54
CA ALA A 333 -10.99 -20.39 22.12
C ALA A 333 -11.06 -20.40 23.67
N ASN A 334 -12.25 -20.64 24.23
CA ASN A 334 -12.39 -20.75 25.67
C ASN A 334 -11.65 -21.95 26.26
N ALA A 335 -11.66 -23.12 25.59
CA ALA A 335 -10.90 -24.29 26.03
C ALA A 335 -9.39 -24.03 26.08
N LEU A 336 -8.83 -23.39 25.05
CA LEU A 336 -7.41 -22.99 25.02
C LEU A 336 -7.04 -22.04 26.18
N LEU A 337 -7.92 -21.11 26.53
CA LEU A 337 -7.69 -20.19 27.65
C LEU A 337 -7.78 -20.92 28.99
N ASP A 338 -8.71 -21.88 29.15
CA ASP A 338 -8.81 -22.74 30.35
C ASP A 338 -7.53 -23.58 30.50
N GLU A 339 -7.05 -24.22 29.43
CA GLU A 339 -5.79 -24.97 29.40
C GLU A 339 -4.56 -24.08 29.68
N ALA A 340 -4.61 -22.81 29.28
CA ALA A 340 -3.56 -21.84 29.57
C ALA A 340 -3.63 -21.28 31.02
N GLY A 341 -4.65 -21.69 31.79
CA GLY A 341 -4.83 -21.31 33.20
C GLY A 341 -5.52 -19.96 33.43
N TRP A 342 -6.25 -19.45 32.42
CA TRP A 342 -7.05 -18.24 32.54
C TRP A 342 -8.47 -18.59 33.01
N GLU A 343 -8.79 -18.39 34.29
CA GLU A 343 -10.07 -18.72 34.89
C GLU A 343 -11.07 -17.56 34.78
N ARG A 344 -12.35 -17.84 34.53
CA ARG A 344 -13.40 -16.82 34.50
C ARG A 344 -13.73 -16.30 35.89
N GLY A 345 -13.66 -14.99 36.07
CA GLY A 345 -14.15 -14.29 37.24
C GLY A 345 -15.67 -14.14 37.27
N ALA A 346 -16.20 -13.65 38.40
CA ALA A 346 -17.64 -13.43 38.59
C ALA A 346 -18.23 -12.37 37.63
N ASP A 347 -17.42 -11.46 37.14
CA ASP A 347 -17.77 -10.43 36.13
C ASP A 347 -17.68 -10.93 34.68
N GLY A 348 -17.34 -12.21 34.50
CA GLY A 348 -17.17 -12.86 33.20
C GLY A 348 -15.80 -12.62 32.54
N ILE A 349 -14.92 -11.80 33.14
CA ILE A 349 -13.56 -11.58 32.64
C ILE A 349 -12.62 -12.60 33.25
N ARG A 350 -11.65 -13.04 32.44
CA ARG A 350 -10.68 -14.04 32.90
C ARG A 350 -9.56 -13.43 33.73
N MET A 351 -9.00 -14.24 34.61
CA MET A 351 -7.85 -13.90 35.44
C MET A 351 -6.88 -15.08 35.51
N LYS A 352 -5.56 -14.78 35.64
CA LYS A 352 -4.52 -15.76 35.91
C LYS A 352 -3.46 -15.11 36.78
N ASP A 353 -3.08 -15.76 37.86
CA ASP A 353 -2.02 -15.30 38.80
C ASP A 353 -2.20 -13.83 39.26
N GLY A 354 -3.45 -13.40 39.47
CA GLY A 354 -3.79 -12.02 39.84
C GLY A 354 -3.82 -11.02 38.66
N VAL A 355 -3.46 -11.45 37.46
CA VAL A 355 -3.50 -10.63 36.24
C VAL A 355 -4.86 -10.76 35.56
N ARG A 356 -5.51 -9.63 35.27
CA ARG A 356 -6.76 -9.57 34.53
C ARG A 356 -6.50 -9.78 33.03
N PHE A 357 -7.37 -10.53 32.36
CA PHE A 357 -7.32 -10.73 30.90
C PHE A 357 -7.92 -9.51 30.21
N SER A 358 -7.16 -8.43 30.18
CA SER A 358 -7.61 -7.11 29.71
C SER A 358 -6.44 -6.36 29.05
N GLY A 359 -6.77 -5.33 28.28
CA GLY A 359 -5.81 -4.43 27.65
C GLY A 359 -6.50 -3.41 26.77
N GLU A 360 -5.71 -2.53 26.16
CA GLU A 360 -6.17 -1.49 25.26
C GLU A 360 -5.75 -1.80 23.81
N ILE A 361 -6.67 -1.60 22.87
CA ILE A 361 -6.35 -1.55 21.46
C ILE A 361 -6.18 -0.09 21.02
N LEU A 362 -4.98 0.26 20.53
CA LEU A 362 -4.74 1.56 19.92
C LEU A 362 -5.03 1.49 18.41
N THR A 363 -5.73 2.49 17.89
CA THR A 363 -6.00 2.63 16.46
C THR A 363 -6.10 4.11 16.07
N PHE A 364 -6.39 4.42 14.80
CA PHE A 364 -6.42 5.79 14.31
C PHE A 364 -7.58 6.04 13.34
N ALA A 365 -8.06 7.28 13.28
CA ALA A 365 -9.31 7.64 12.59
C ALA A 365 -9.12 8.04 11.11
N ASN A 366 -7.89 8.28 10.61
CA ASN A 366 -7.68 8.61 9.19
C ASN A 366 -8.02 7.44 8.24
N ARG A 367 -8.23 6.24 8.80
CA ARG A 367 -8.89 5.09 8.20
C ARG A 367 -10.18 4.81 9.00
N PRO A 368 -11.32 5.33 8.56
CA PRO A 368 -12.55 5.35 9.36
C PRO A 368 -13.10 3.95 9.70
N GLU A 369 -12.73 2.92 8.94
CA GLU A 369 -13.08 1.54 9.21
C GLU A 369 -12.41 0.97 10.46
N LEU A 370 -11.19 1.40 10.81
CA LEU A 370 -10.42 0.80 11.91
C LEU A 370 -11.07 0.99 13.30
N PRO A 371 -11.54 2.18 13.72
CA PRO A 371 -12.26 2.32 14.99
C PRO A 371 -13.55 1.49 15.05
N VAL A 372 -14.22 1.31 13.92
CA VAL A 372 -15.44 0.48 13.83
C VAL A 372 -15.09 -0.99 13.98
N ILE A 373 -14.00 -1.44 13.36
CA ILE A 373 -13.46 -2.81 13.54
C ILE A 373 -13.06 -3.04 14.99
N ALA A 374 -12.38 -2.10 15.64
CA ALA A 374 -12.01 -2.20 17.06
C ALA A 374 -13.23 -2.36 17.96
N THR A 375 -14.34 -1.64 17.67
CA THR A 375 -15.61 -1.79 18.40
C THR A 375 -16.23 -3.20 18.21
N ALA A 376 -16.15 -3.75 16.99
CA ALA A 376 -16.61 -5.12 16.74
C ALA A 376 -15.75 -6.14 17.50
N MET A 377 -14.42 -5.95 17.52
CA MET A 377 -13.50 -6.80 18.29
C MET A 377 -13.79 -6.76 19.79
N GLN A 378 -14.09 -5.58 20.34
CA GLN A 378 -14.42 -5.44 21.77
C GLN A 378 -15.60 -6.34 22.16
N ALA A 379 -16.65 -6.36 21.36
CA ALA A 379 -17.81 -7.24 21.59
C ALA A 379 -17.44 -8.72 21.47
N GLN A 380 -16.67 -9.11 20.46
CA GLN A 380 -16.27 -10.49 20.20
C GLN A 380 -15.31 -11.03 21.26
N PHE A 381 -14.34 -10.24 21.69
CA PHE A 381 -13.36 -10.66 22.70
C PHE A 381 -13.99 -10.80 24.10
N ARG A 382 -15.08 -10.08 24.35
CA ARG A 382 -15.86 -10.30 25.58
C ARG A 382 -16.45 -11.70 25.67
N GLU A 383 -16.76 -12.34 24.55
CA GLU A 383 -17.27 -13.72 24.51
C GLU A 383 -16.26 -14.73 25.08
N ILE A 384 -14.97 -14.44 24.97
CA ILE A 384 -13.88 -15.27 25.54
C ILE A 384 -13.35 -14.75 26.89
N GLY A 385 -13.98 -13.72 27.45
CA GLY A 385 -13.61 -13.15 28.76
C GLY A 385 -12.44 -12.18 28.71
N TYR A 386 -12.18 -11.53 27.56
CA TYR A 386 -11.23 -10.43 27.45
C TYR A 386 -11.93 -9.07 27.61
N ASP A 387 -11.36 -8.21 28.47
CA ASP A 387 -11.88 -6.85 28.70
C ASP A 387 -11.04 -5.86 27.88
N LEU A 388 -11.59 -5.44 26.73
CA LEU A 388 -10.89 -4.60 25.76
C LEU A 388 -11.31 -3.14 25.90
N ALA A 389 -10.36 -2.25 26.16
CA ALA A 389 -10.49 -0.81 25.98
C ALA A 389 -10.08 -0.40 24.55
N ILE A 390 -10.59 0.74 24.07
CA ILE A 390 -10.28 1.27 22.73
C ILE A 390 -9.72 2.68 22.85
N GLY A 391 -8.50 2.88 22.39
CA GLY A 391 -7.86 4.17 22.22
C GLY A 391 -7.79 4.56 20.74
N VAL A 392 -8.26 5.76 20.40
CA VAL A 392 -8.18 6.30 19.03
C VAL A 392 -7.30 7.53 19.06
N GLY A 393 -6.19 7.50 18.31
CA GLY A 393 -5.20 8.57 18.28
C GLY A 393 -4.57 8.74 16.92
N GLU A 394 -3.35 9.26 16.91
CA GLU A 394 -2.52 9.33 15.71
C GLU A 394 -1.84 7.97 15.46
N TRP A 395 -1.63 7.61 14.19
CA TRP A 395 -1.00 6.34 13.84
C TRP A 395 0.41 6.19 14.41
N THR A 396 1.14 7.29 14.62
CA THR A 396 2.50 7.30 15.20
C THR A 396 2.50 6.85 16.66
N ALA A 397 1.42 7.10 17.42
CA ALA A 397 1.31 6.70 18.81
C ALA A 397 1.37 5.17 18.99
N ILE A 398 0.88 4.40 18.03
CA ILE A 398 0.96 2.93 18.05
C ILE A 398 2.42 2.47 18.01
N PHE A 399 3.22 3.06 17.11
CA PHE A 399 4.64 2.68 16.96
C PHE A 399 5.51 3.22 18.09
N GLU A 400 5.14 4.33 18.71
CA GLU A 400 5.78 4.83 19.93
C GLU A 400 5.53 3.89 21.10
N ALA A 401 4.27 3.51 21.35
CA ALA A 401 3.89 2.55 22.39
C ALA A 401 4.47 1.14 22.13
N GLN A 402 4.62 0.73 20.87
CA GLN A 402 5.28 -0.50 20.50
C GLN A 402 6.78 -0.46 20.88
N ARG A 403 7.45 0.64 20.57
CA ARG A 403 8.90 0.80 20.79
C ARG A 403 9.26 0.92 22.27
N ASP A 404 8.43 1.57 23.07
CA ASP A 404 8.63 1.70 24.53
C ASP A 404 8.06 0.52 25.33
N GLY A 405 7.36 -0.42 24.65
CA GLY A 405 6.79 -1.62 25.25
C GLY A 405 5.47 -1.42 25.98
N SER A 406 4.88 -0.23 25.95
CA SER A 406 3.61 0.07 26.61
C SER A 406 2.39 -0.46 25.84
N LEU A 407 2.49 -0.66 24.52
CA LEU A 407 1.43 -1.20 23.68
C LEU A 407 0.91 -2.53 24.25
N ASP A 408 -0.42 -2.68 24.37
CA ASP A 408 -1.04 -4.00 24.55
C ASP A 408 -1.39 -4.59 23.18
N MET A 409 -2.24 -3.89 22.43
CA MET A 409 -2.65 -4.24 21.06
C MET A 409 -2.64 -3.01 20.15
N GLY A 410 -2.32 -3.19 18.87
CA GLY A 410 -2.42 -2.15 17.85
C GLY A 410 -3.24 -2.62 16.65
N LEU A 411 -4.30 -1.90 16.26
CA LEU A 411 -5.03 -2.19 15.03
C LEU A 411 -4.57 -1.25 13.91
N THR A 412 -3.88 -1.82 12.93
CA THR A 412 -3.24 -1.06 11.86
C THR A 412 -3.58 -1.61 10.48
N SER A 413 -3.20 -0.86 9.44
CA SER A 413 -3.26 -1.30 8.05
C SER A 413 -1.83 -1.49 7.54
N ARG A 414 -1.44 -2.72 7.29
CA ARG A 414 -0.09 -3.10 6.84
C ARG A 414 -0.04 -3.23 5.33
N ASN A 415 0.77 -2.43 4.67
CA ASN A 415 1.14 -2.68 3.28
C ASN A 415 2.20 -3.79 3.27
N LEU A 416 1.91 -4.88 2.57
CA LEU A 416 2.75 -6.09 2.54
C LEU A 416 3.78 -6.05 1.42
N ALA A 417 3.44 -5.44 0.29
CA ALA A 417 4.30 -5.40 -0.88
C ALA A 417 4.43 -3.95 -1.38
N ILE A 418 5.43 -3.24 -0.88
CA ILE A 418 5.90 -1.98 -1.48
C ILE A 418 6.70 -2.30 -2.74
N VAL A 419 7.43 -3.42 -2.71
CA VAL A 419 7.93 -4.14 -3.87
C VAL A 419 7.17 -5.46 -4.01
N PRO A 420 7.11 -6.08 -5.19
CA PRO A 420 6.28 -7.29 -5.41
C PRO A 420 6.60 -8.46 -4.50
N ASP A 421 7.83 -8.56 -4.00
CA ASP A 421 8.22 -9.56 -3.01
C ASP A 421 8.07 -8.99 -1.58
N PRO A 422 7.17 -9.52 -0.76
CA PRO A 422 6.94 -9.04 0.60
C PRO A 422 8.03 -9.41 1.61
N ILE A 423 9.11 -10.11 1.21
CA ILE A 423 10.14 -10.59 2.15
C ILE A 423 10.74 -9.46 2.99
N GLY A 424 10.90 -8.26 2.43
CA GLY A 424 11.39 -7.10 3.17
C GLY A 424 10.44 -6.69 4.30
N THR A 425 9.13 -6.82 4.09
CA THR A 425 8.09 -6.60 5.10
C THR A 425 8.09 -7.72 6.13
N VAL A 426 8.17 -8.97 5.69
CA VAL A 426 8.25 -10.16 6.58
C VAL A 426 9.49 -10.09 7.48
N ALA A 427 10.64 -9.74 6.92
CA ALA A 427 11.88 -9.59 7.67
C ALA A 427 11.76 -8.48 8.73
N ALA A 428 11.20 -7.33 8.36
CA ALA A 428 11.00 -6.19 9.27
C ALA A 428 10.02 -6.52 10.41
N ASP A 429 8.94 -7.25 10.09
CA ASP A 429 7.88 -7.53 11.05
C ASP A 429 8.20 -8.72 11.99
N PHE A 430 8.96 -9.74 11.52
CA PHE A 430 9.08 -11.01 12.23
C PHE A 430 10.52 -11.49 12.46
N ALA A 431 11.52 -10.98 11.75
CA ALA A 431 12.89 -11.46 11.82
C ALA A 431 13.92 -10.42 12.27
N SER A 432 13.54 -9.17 12.44
CA SER A 432 14.42 -8.08 12.89
C SER A 432 14.62 -8.10 14.40
N ASP A 433 15.84 -7.78 14.87
CA ASP A 433 16.12 -7.58 16.30
C ASP A 433 15.60 -6.24 16.84
N THR A 434 15.44 -5.27 15.94
CA THR A 434 14.85 -3.96 16.23
C THR A 434 13.59 -3.80 15.39
N ILE A 435 12.58 -3.13 15.91
CA ILE A 435 11.36 -2.82 15.16
C ILE A 435 11.65 -1.56 14.34
N PRO A 436 11.76 -1.70 12.99
CA PRO A 436 11.94 -0.52 12.14
C PRO A 436 10.73 0.40 12.20
N PRO A 437 10.89 1.71 11.97
CA PRO A 437 9.76 2.64 11.90
C PRO A 437 8.70 2.16 10.90
N GLY A 438 7.45 2.09 11.34
CA GLY A 438 6.32 1.67 10.52
C GLY A 438 6.17 0.15 10.32
N ALA A 439 7.05 -0.68 10.88
CA ALA A 439 6.86 -2.13 10.89
C ALA A 439 5.72 -2.50 11.86
N ALA A 440 4.87 -3.46 11.45
CA ALA A 440 3.85 -4.03 12.31
C ALA A 440 4.40 -5.17 13.19
N GLY A 441 5.71 -5.16 13.42
CA GLY A 441 6.44 -6.20 14.11
C GLY A 441 5.86 -6.56 15.47
N THR A 442 6.18 -7.75 15.93
CA THR A 442 5.63 -8.31 17.15
C THR A 442 6.57 -8.07 18.33
N THR A 443 6.15 -7.23 19.26
CA THR A 443 6.93 -7.00 20.49
C THR A 443 6.99 -8.29 21.32
N GLY A 444 8.21 -8.68 21.72
CA GLY A 444 8.42 -9.82 22.62
C GLY A 444 8.26 -11.22 21.98
N TRP A 445 7.97 -11.32 20.68
CA TRP A 445 7.96 -12.61 19.98
C TRP A 445 9.24 -12.79 19.17
N LYS A 446 9.83 -13.96 19.24
CA LYS A 446 11.00 -14.37 18.44
C LYS A 446 10.85 -15.84 18.07
N ASN A 447 11.23 -16.16 16.85
CA ASN A 447 11.28 -17.54 16.36
C ASN A 447 12.56 -17.71 15.52
N GLU A 448 13.51 -18.50 16.00
CA GLU A 448 14.82 -18.67 15.36
C GLU A 448 14.73 -19.48 14.06
N GLU A 449 13.76 -20.39 13.95
CA GLU A 449 13.51 -21.12 12.72
C GLU A 449 13.04 -20.18 11.61
N LEU A 450 12.06 -19.30 11.91
CA LEU A 450 11.61 -18.28 10.97
C LEU A 450 12.74 -17.34 10.55
N ARG A 451 13.56 -16.87 11.49
CA ARG A 451 14.71 -16.01 11.20
C ARG A 451 15.69 -16.70 10.24
N THR A 452 15.95 -17.98 10.47
CA THR A 452 16.81 -18.81 9.62
C THR A 452 16.22 -18.94 8.20
N LEU A 453 14.91 -19.21 8.09
CA LEU A 453 14.23 -19.31 6.79
C LEU A 453 14.25 -17.98 6.04
N VAL A 454 14.00 -16.85 6.71
CA VAL A 454 14.09 -15.51 6.14
C VAL A 454 15.49 -15.20 5.62
N ALA A 455 16.53 -15.47 6.44
CA ALA A 455 17.91 -15.25 6.05
C ALA A 455 18.34 -16.13 4.85
N ARG A 456 17.86 -17.36 4.78
CA ARG A 456 18.07 -18.24 3.63
C ARG A 456 17.34 -17.73 2.38
N TYR A 457 16.07 -17.32 2.53
CA TYR A 457 15.28 -16.78 1.43
C TYR A 457 15.95 -15.57 0.77
N LEU A 458 16.47 -14.65 1.57
CA LEU A 458 17.15 -13.47 1.06
C LEU A 458 18.38 -13.79 0.20
N ARG A 459 18.98 -14.96 0.38
CA ARG A 459 20.18 -15.39 -0.36
C ARG A 459 19.89 -16.37 -1.49
N GLU A 460 18.65 -16.87 -1.59
CA GLU A 460 18.26 -17.90 -2.55
C GLU A 460 17.77 -17.27 -3.87
N ALA A 461 18.34 -17.69 -4.99
CA ALA A 461 17.90 -17.27 -6.33
C ALA A 461 17.08 -18.35 -7.05
N ASP A 462 17.14 -19.62 -6.61
CA ASP A 462 16.37 -20.69 -7.19
C ASP A 462 14.90 -20.59 -6.81
N ALA A 463 14.03 -20.57 -7.82
CA ALA A 463 12.60 -20.32 -7.63
C ALA A 463 11.87 -21.44 -6.85
N GLU A 464 12.29 -22.71 -7.01
CA GLU A 464 11.68 -23.85 -6.32
C GLU A 464 12.05 -23.83 -4.85
N ARG A 465 13.33 -23.60 -4.53
CA ARG A 465 13.81 -23.46 -3.15
C ARG A 465 13.20 -22.23 -2.46
N GLN A 466 13.05 -21.10 -3.18
CA GLN A 466 12.33 -19.95 -2.66
C GLN A 466 10.87 -20.31 -2.32
N ALA A 467 10.18 -21.11 -3.13
CA ALA A 467 8.81 -21.53 -2.86
C ALA A 467 8.70 -22.37 -1.57
N GLU A 468 9.64 -23.30 -1.34
CA GLU A 468 9.71 -24.07 -0.10
C GLU A 468 9.95 -23.17 1.13
N LEU A 469 10.87 -22.21 1.01
CA LEU A 469 11.18 -21.27 2.08
C LEU A 469 9.98 -20.37 2.42
N ARG A 470 9.28 -19.82 1.40
CA ARG A 470 8.04 -19.04 1.60
C ARG A 470 6.99 -19.84 2.35
N ARG A 471 6.80 -21.10 1.97
CA ARG A 471 5.83 -21.97 2.64
C ARG A 471 6.18 -22.20 4.11
N GLY A 472 7.44 -22.43 4.43
CA GLY A 472 7.91 -22.58 5.81
C GLY A 472 7.68 -21.29 6.62
N ILE A 473 8.04 -20.14 6.06
CA ILE A 473 7.85 -18.84 6.69
C ILE A 473 6.37 -18.58 7.01
N ILE A 474 5.49 -18.73 6.01
CA ILE A 474 4.04 -18.47 6.21
C ILE A 474 3.43 -19.51 7.14
N GLY A 475 3.86 -20.76 7.10
CA GLY A 475 3.41 -21.82 8.02
C GLY A 475 3.68 -21.46 9.48
N ILE A 476 4.89 -20.99 9.80
CA ILE A 476 5.24 -20.56 11.16
C ILE A 476 4.41 -19.34 11.60
N ILE A 477 4.28 -18.31 10.75
CA ILE A 477 3.47 -17.11 11.06
C ILE A 477 2.01 -17.51 11.33
N HIS A 478 1.48 -18.40 10.52
CA HIS A 478 0.10 -18.87 10.64
C HIS A 478 -0.13 -19.67 11.92
N GLU A 479 0.77 -20.59 12.25
CA GLU A 479 0.65 -21.45 13.43
C GLU A 479 0.90 -20.69 14.75
N GLU A 480 1.93 -19.86 14.78
CA GLU A 480 2.36 -19.15 15.99
C GLU A 480 1.49 -17.93 16.33
N VAL A 481 0.75 -17.40 15.34
CA VAL A 481 -0.13 -16.24 15.47
C VAL A 481 0.55 -15.06 16.21
N PRO A 482 1.75 -14.62 15.78
CA PRO A 482 2.42 -13.50 16.46
C PRO A 482 1.69 -12.17 16.27
N LEU A 483 0.91 -12.06 15.21
CA LEU A 483 -0.10 -11.03 14.93
C LEU A 483 -1.32 -11.67 14.28
N ILE A 484 -2.46 -10.96 14.26
CA ILE A 484 -3.71 -11.51 13.77
C ILE A 484 -4.15 -10.74 12.52
N PRO A 485 -4.19 -11.39 11.34
CA PRO A 485 -4.82 -10.80 10.15
C PRO A 485 -6.34 -10.72 10.34
N VAL A 486 -6.92 -9.56 10.08
CA VAL A 486 -8.35 -9.30 10.31
C VAL A 486 -9.12 -9.33 9.01
N VAL A 487 -8.81 -8.40 8.11
CA VAL A 487 -9.37 -8.32 6.77
C VAL A 487 -8.29 -7.89 5.80
N TRP A 488 -8.34 -8.43 4.59
CA TRP A 488 -7.58 -7.87 3.48
C TRP A 488 -8.21 -6.54 3.04
N TYR A 489 -7.53 -5.83 2.18
CA TYR A 489 -7.98 -4.51 1.75
C TYR A 489 -8.16 -4.48 0.23
N ASP A 490 -9.22 -3.84 -0.23
CA ASP A 490 -9.44 -3.57 -1.65
C ASP A 490 -9.37 -2.07 -1.94
N GLN A 491 -8.94 -1.73 -3.15
CA GLN A 491 -9.00 -0.38 -3.65
C GLN A 491 -10.34 -0.16 -4.35
N ILE A 492 -11.11 0.83 -3.92
CA ILE A 492 -12.42 1.11 -4.53
C ILE A 492 -12.25 2.19 -5.59
N ILE A 493 -12.43 1.82 -6.86
CA ILE A 493 -12.24 2.68 -8.02
C ILE A 493 -13.59 2.88 -8.73
N ALA A 494 -14.03 4.12 -8.88
CA ALA A 494 -15.16 4.45 -9.75
C ALA A 494 -14.65 4.76 -11.16
N ILE A 495 -15.21 4.07 -12.15
CA ILE A 495 -14.80 4.12 -13.56
C ILE A 495 -15.97 4.61 -14.38
N ASN A 496 -15.81 5.71 -15.12
CA ASN A 496 -16.82 6.23 -16.02
C ASN A 496 -17.07 5.23 -17.17
N LYS A 497 -18.33 4.97 -17.46
CA LYS A 497 -18.74 4.01 -18.50
C LYS A 497 -18.31 4.40 -19.93
N ARG A 498 -17.88 5.65 -20.15
CA ARG A 498 -17.26 6.05 -21.42
C ARG A 498 -15.84 5.52 -21.60
N LEU A 499 -15.22 4.96 -20.53
CA LEU A 499 -13.92 4.31 -20.59
C LEU A 499 -14.05 2.84 -20.98
N SER A 500 -13.12 2.39 -21.80
CA SER A 500 -12.85 0.98 -22.06
C SER A 500 -11.35 0.70 -21.87
N GLY A 501 -10.99 -0.55 -21.54
CA GLY A 501 -9.60 -0.99 -21.39
C GLY A 501 -8.99 -0.73 -20.01
N PHE A 502 -9.59 0.09 -19.14
CA PHE A 502 -9.07 0.30 -17.79
C PHE A 502 -9.40 -0.88 -16.87
N ARG A 503 -8.40 -1.29 -16.07
CA ARG A 503 -8.53 -2.18 -14.92
C ARG A 503 -7.65 -1.66 -13.78
N GLY A 504 -8.13 -1.76 -12.56
CA GLY A 504 -7.33 -1.43 -11.38
C GLY A 504 -6.15 -2.39 -11.24
N ASP A 505 -4.94 -1.83 -11.12
CA ASP A 505 -3.74 -2.62 -10.84
C ASP A 505 -3.74 -3.06 -9.37
N PRO A 506 -3.76 -4.38 -9.09
CA PRO A 506 -3.74 -4.88 -7.72
C PRO A 506 -2.51 -4.44 -6.92
N PHE A 507 -1.37 -4.21 -7.57
CA PHE A 507 -0.13 -3.77 -6.93
C PHE A 507 -0.03 -2.26 -6.78
N GLU A 508 -1.00 -1.49 -7.30
CA GLU A 508 -1.01 -0.02 -7.26
C GLU A 508 0.25 0.62 -7.89
N LEU A 509 0.91 -0.07 -8.83
CA LEU A 509 2.15 0.38 -9.48
C LEU A 509 1.89 1.16 -10.76
N ARG A 510 0.84 0.81 -11.51
CA ARG A 510 0.53 1.37 -12.83
C ARG A 510 -0.97 1.59 -13.02
N PHE A 511 -1.34 2.58 -13.82
CA PHE A 511 -2.72 2.77 -14.26
C PHE A 511 -2.98 2.21 -15.66
N ASN A 512 -1.94 1.79 -16.37
CA ASN A 512 -2.01 1.23 -17.72
C ASN A 512 -2.85 2.12 -18.67
N LEU A 513 -2.65 3.43 -18.60
CA LEU A 513 -3.44 4.41 -19.34
C LEU A 513 -3.26 4.31 -20.86
N GLN A 514 -2.18 3.69 -21.32
CA GLN A 514 -1.94 3.38 -22.73
C GLN A 514 -3.00 2.44 -23.32
N ASP A 515 -3.64 1.61 -22.49
CA ASP A 515 -4.67 0.64 -22.92
C ASP A 515 -6.08 1.25 -22.90
N VAL A 516 -6.20 2.49 -22.38
CA VAL A 516 -7.49 3.13 -22.15
C VAL A 516 -7.98 3.85 -23.42
N SER A 517 -9.25 3.65 -23.74
CA SER A 517 -9.94 4.38 -24.79
C SER A 517 -11.20 5.06 -24.26
N LEU A 518 -11.46 6.26 -24.77
CA LEU A 518 -12.65 7.06 -24.51
C LEU A 518 -13.63 6.87 -25.67
N SER A 519 -14.85 6.43 -25.37
CA SER A 519 -15.99 6.57 -26.29
C SER A 519 -16.49 8.00 -26.27
N GLY A 520 -16.69 8.58 -27.43
CA GLY A 520 -17.17 9.96 -27.61
C GLY A 520 -18.58 10.20 -27.07
#